data_2b767c60932ab7b3325fc1d792c8687a
#
_entry.id   2b767c60932ab7b3325fc1d792c8687a
#
_cell.length_a   1.000
_cell.length_b   1.000
_cell.length_c   1.000
_cell.angle_alpha   90.00
_cell.angle_beta   90.00
_cell.angle_gamma   90.00
#
_symmetry.space_group_name_H-M   'P 1'
#
loop_
_entity.id
_entity.type
_entity.pdbx_description
1 polymer ?
#
loop_
_entity_poly.entity_id
_entity_poly.type
_entity_poly.pdbx_seq_one_letter_code
_entity_poly.pdbx_strand_id
1 'polypeptide(L)' 'MIYQDTRFDYPEPRYIALGYIAERLHVLVFAETETGIRVISLRKANQREINRYEQHS' A
#
# COMPACT_ATOMS: atom_id res chain seq x y z
N MET A 1 -4.69 -6.61 1.75
CA MET A 1 -3.99 -6.14 2.98
C MET A 1 -3.81 -4.63 2.89
N ILE A 2 -4.27 -3.91 3.88
CA ILE A 2 -4.09 -2.45 3.98
C ILE A 2 -3.61 -2.14 5.39
N TYR A 3 -2.60 -1.30 5.50
CA TYR A 3 -2.11 -0.85 6.81
C TYR A 3 -1.59 0.59 6.71
N GLN A 4 -1.60 1.28 7.84
CA GLN A 4 -1.13 2.65 7.89
C GLN A 4 0.40 2.69 7.89
N ASP A 5 0.98 3.61 7.11
CA ASP A 5 2.42 3.86 7.12
C ASP A 5 2.73 4.81 8.28
N THR A 6 3.35 4.27 9.32
CA THR A 6 3.70 5.03 10.53
C THR A 6 5.20 5.29 10.67
N ARG A 7 5.98 5.05 9.59
CA ARG A 7 7.44 5.22 9.65
C ARG A 7 7.85 6.67 9.87
N PHE A 8 7.03 7.61 9.41
CA PHE A 8 7.27 9.04 9.53
C PHE A 8 5.99 9.74 9.99
N ASP A 9 6.14 10.95 10.51
CA ASP A 9 5.00 11.79 10.89
C ASP A 9 4.58 12.63 9.68
N TYR A 10 3.67 12.07 8.89
CA TYR A 10 3.19 12.73 7.68
C TYR A 10 2.09 13.75 8.00
N PRO A 11 2.01 14.86 7.24
CA PRO A 11 0.93 15.83 7.44
C PRO A 11 -0.46 15.26 7.13
N GLU A 12 -0.54 14.25 6.26
CA GLU A 12 -1.77 13.52 5.97
C GLU A 12 -1.51 12.04 6.23
N PRO A 13 -2.50 11.29 6.78
CA PRO A 13 -2.30 9.85 6.98
C PRO A 13 -1.99 9.14 5.65
N ARG A 14 -0.97 8.28 5.67
CA ARG A 14 -0.57 7.46 4.52
C ARG A 14 -0.84 6.01 4.80
N TYR A 15 -1.27 5.31 3.74
CA TYR A 15 -1.61 3.90 3.79
C TYR A 15 -0.89 3.14 2.70
N ILE A 16 -0.63 1.88 2.98
CA ILE A 16 -0.02 0.95 2.04
C ILE A 16 -1.01 -0.19 1.84
N ALA A 17 -1.38 -0.44 0.59
CA ALA A 17 -2.30 -1.51 0.22
C ALA A 17 -1.60 -2.50 -0.70
N LEU A 18 -1.74 -3.78 -0.41
CA LEU A 18 -1.25 -4.86 -1.28
C LEU A 18 -2.44 -5.61 -1.84
N GLY A 19 -2.43 -5.82 -3.15
CA GLY A 19 -3.50 -6.55 -3.84
C GLY A 19 -3.08 -6.98 -5.23
N TYR A 20 -3.86 -7.90 -5.79
CA TYR A 20 -3.58 -8.44 -7.12
C TYR A 20 -4.23 -7.59 -8.20
N ILE A 21 -3.46 -7.27 -9.23
CA ILE A 21 -3.95 -6.68 -10.47
C ILE A 21 -3.43 -7.58 -11.59
N ALA A 22 -4.33 -8.17 -12.37
CA ALA A 22 -3.97 -9.05 -13.49
C ALA A 22 -2.96 -10.14 -13.05
N GLU A 23 -3.28 -10.85 -11.99
CA GLU A 23 -2.50 -11.99 -11.45
C GLU A 23 -1.13 -11.63 -10.88
N ARG A 24 -0.85 -10.32 -10.72
CA ARG A 24 0.41 -9.88 -10.14
C ARG A 24 0.17 -8.99 -8.94
N LEU A 25 0.89 -9.26 -7.86
CA LEU A 25 0.76 -8.48 -6.64
C LEU A 25 1.35 -7.08 -6.83
N HIS A 26 0.58 -6.08 -6.43
CA HIS A 26 0.98 -4.67 -6.51
C HIS A 26 0.93 -4.02 -5.13
N VAL A 27 1.69 -2.96 -5.00
CA VAL A 27 1.69 -2.11 -3.81
C VAL A 27 1.20 -0.73 -4.21
N LEU A 28 0.13 -0.29 -3.56
CA LEU A 28 -0.44 1.03 -3.72
C LEU A 28 -0.14 1.84 -2.46
N VAL A 29 0.48 3.01 -2.62
CA VAL A 29 0.67 3.95 -1.52
C VAL A 29 -0.22 5.15 -1.78
N PHE A 30 -1.03 5.52 -0.80
CA PHE A 30 -1.94 6.64 -0.94
C PHE A 30 -2.04 7.41 0.37
N ALA A 31 -2.42 8.69 0.25
CA ALA A 31 -2.70 9.55 1.39
C ALA A 31 -4.20 9.79 1.49
N GLU A 32 -4.69 9.87 2.73
CA GLU A 32 -6.06 10.27 3.00
C GLU A 32 -6.14 11.80 3.03
N THR A 33 -7.07 12.36 2.26
CA THR A 33 -7.27 13.80 2.18
C THR A 33 -8.67 14.15 2.69
N GLU A 34 -8.97 15.43 2.82
CA GLU A 34 -10.28 15.89 3.27
C GLU A 34 -11.41 15.47 2.31
N THR A 35 -11.11 15.30 1.03
CA THR A 35 -12.10 15.00 0.01
C THR A 35 -11.99 13.60 -0.56
N GLY A 36 -11.08 12.76 -0.04
CA GLY A 36 -10.91 11.42 -0.55
C GLY A 36 -9.49 10.91 -0.35
N ILE A 37 -8.91 10.36 -1.40
CA ILE A 37 -7.53 9.85 -1.34
C ILE A 37 -6.70 10.45 -2.49
N ARG A 38 -5.38 10.53 -2.26
CA ARG A 38 -4.41 10.91 -3.28
C ARG A 38 -3.44 9.76 -3.46
N VAL A 39 -3.37 9.19 -4.67
CA VAL A 39 -2.42 8.13 -4.98
C VAL A 39 -1.01 8.71 -5.05
N ILE A 40 -0.09 8.12 -4.29
CA ILE A 40 1.31 8.54 -4.27
C ILE A 40 2.14 7.65 -5.19
N SER A 41 1.96 6.33 -5.12
CA SER A 41 2.66 5.42 -6.01
C SER A 41 1.88 4.12 -6.18
N LEU A 42 2.08 3.50 -7.34
CA LEU A 42 1.57 2.17 -7.63
C LEU A 42 2.70 1.43 -8.35
N ARG A 43 3.10 0.28 -7.82
CA ARG A 43 4.20 -0.50 -8.38
C ARG A 43 3.98 -1.99 -8.15
N LYS A 44 4.72 -2.81 -8.86
CA LYS A 44 4.73 -4.25 -8.61
C LYS A 44 5.41 -4.54 -7.29
N ALA A 45 4.89 -5.51 -6.56
CA ALA A 45 5.48 -5.93 -5.29
C ALA A 45 6.81 -6.64 -5.53
N ASN A 46 7.76 -6.45 -4.62
CA ASN A 46 9.00 -7.22 -4.61
C ASN A 46 8.79 -8.55 -3.89
N GLN A 47 9.82 -9.42 -3.90
CA GLN A 47 9.69 -10.76 -3.32
C GLN A 47 9.42 -10.73 -1.82
N ARG A 48 9.99 -9.79 -1.09
CA ARG A 48 9.76 -9.63 0.34
C ARG A 48 8.30 -9.31 0.62
N GLU A 49 7.72 -8.45 -0.18
CA GLU A 49 6.31 -8.05 -0.04
C GLU A 49 5.37 -9.19 -0.40
N ILE A 50 5.71 -9.95 -1.43
CA ILE A 50 4.96 -11.15 -1.81
C ILE A 50 4.94 -12.15 -0.67
N ASN A 51 6.10 -12.43 -0.08
CA ASN A 51 6.21 -13.36 1.03
C ASN A 51 5.38 -12.89 2.24
N ARG A 52 5.44 -11.61 2.55
CA ARG A 52 4.68 -11.02 3.64
C ARG A 52 3.18 -11.14 3.41
N TYR A 53 2.74 -10.87 2.20
CA TYR A 53 1.33 -10.99 1.83
C TYR A 53 0.84 -12.43 1.97
N GLU A 54 1.63 -13.38 1.49
CA GLU A 54 1.26 -14.79 1.55
C GLU A 54 1.16 -15.32 2.98
N GLN A 55 1.96 -14.79 3.91
CA GLN A 55 1.90 -15.15 5.31
C GLN A 55 0.62 -14.67 5.99
N HIS A 56 -0.04 -13.68 5.43
CA HIS A 56 -1.26 -13.10 5.98
C HIS A 56 -2.54 -13.56 5.26
N SER A 57 -2.41 -14.36 4.25
CA SER A 57 -3.57 -14.83 3.47
C SER A 57 -4.02 -16.24 3.85
#